data_e2632b4d42d4cdeef438f1a665877c89
#
_entry.id   e2632b4d42d4cdeef438f1a665877c89
#
_cell.length_a   1.000
_cell.length_b   1.000
_cell.length_c   1.000
_cell.angle_alpha   90.00
_cell.angle_beta   90.00
_cell.angle_gamma   90.00
#
_symmetry.space_group_name_H-M   'P 1'
#
loop_
_entity.id
_entity.type
_entity.pdbx_description
1 polymer ?
#
loop_
_entity_poly.entity_id
_entity_poly.type
_entity_poly.pdbx_seq_one_letter_code
_entity_poly.pdbx_strand_id
1 'polypeptide(L)'
;DSLMDFRPVEYRGTVMTEEEILKLFYYKFTETPLLKRMDLVRDYFIDEWETLRGRNISDDDKLLLQQKFDKMYVTKDLYRIYCQLLEECGLDPLSGAEYERRKIPYEDVFPMLYLKYRLEGGNHSHKNIKHLVIDEMQDYSYLQYTILANLFSCKMTILGDRAQTMDVR
;
A
#
# COMPACT_ATOMS: atom_id res chain seq x y z
N ASP A 1 0.13 -5.05 -12.70
CA ASP A 1 1.45 -5.32 -13.34
C ASP A 1 2.23 -4.03 -13.63
N SER A 2 1.56 -2.92 -13.90
CA SER A 2 2.20 -1.64 -14.28
C SER A 2 2.98 -0.94 -13.15
N LEU A 3 2.81 -1.36 -11.90
CA LEU A 3 3.50 -0.76 -10.75
C LEU A 3 4.86 -1.38 -10.44
N MET A 4 5.19 -2.51 -11.05
CA MET A 4 6.38 -3.28 -10.73
C MET A 4 7.21 -3.57 -11.97
N ASP A 5 8.53 -3.45 -11.84
CA ASP A 5 9.54 -3.83 -12.85
C ASP A 5 10.50 -4.83 -12.19
N PHE A 6 10.10 -6.09 -12.15
CA PHE A 6 10.88 -7.13 -11.51
C PHE A 6 12.16 -7.41 -12.29
N ARG A 7 13.27 -7.53 -11.57
CA ARG A 7 14.59 -7.83 -12.13
C ARG A 7 15.35 -8.76 -11.21
N PRO A 8 16.18 -9.67 -11.75
CA PRO A 8 17.00 -10.52 -10.91
C PRO A 8 17.97 -9.69 -10.06
N VAL A 9 18.23 -10.15 -8.84
CA VAL A 9 19.17 -9.53 -7.93
C VAL A 9 20.35 -10.47 -7.71
N GLU A 10 21.54 -9.96 -7.94
CA GLU A 10 22.80 -10.67 -7.68
C GLU A 10 23.57 -9.99 -6.54
N TYR A 11 24.09 -10.83 -5.63
CA TYR A 11 25.00 -10.41 -4.58
C TYR A 11 26.03 -11.51 -4.32
N ARG A 12 27.33 -11.22 -4.58
CA ARG A 12 28.48 -12.09 -4.33
C ARG A 12 28.29 -13.53 -4.83
N GLY A 13 27.80 -13.68 -6.05
CA GLY A 13 27.62 -14.99 -6.71
C GLY A 13 26.35 -15.72 -6.32
N THR A 14 25.50 -15.14 -5.50
CA THR A 14 24.14 -15.62 -5.24
C THR A 14 23.16 -14.79 -6.05
N VAL A 15 22.28 -15.42 -6.80
CA VAL A 15 21.29 -14.78 -7.66
C VAL A 15 19.90 -15.17 -7.16
N MET A 16 19.03 -14.19 -6.93
CA MET A 16 17.60 -14.40 -6.83
C MET A 16 16.99 -14.01 -8.18
N THR A 17 16.36 -14.97 -8.82
CA THR A 17 15.76 -14.78 -10.14
C THR A 17 14.49 -13.95 -10.07
N GLU A 18 14.08 -13.38 -11.21
CA GLU A 18 12.81 -12.66 -11.32
C GLU A 18 11.61 -13.53 -10.91
N GLU A 19 11.60 -14.80 -11.30
CA GLU A 19 10.52 -15.74 -10.95
C GLU A 19 10.44 -16.00 -9.45
N GLU A 20 11.57 -16.11 -8.75
CA GLU A 20 11.63 -16.26 -7.29
C GLU A 20 11.09 -15.01 -6.59
N ILE A 21 11.50 -13.82 -7.05
CA ILE A 21 11.00 -12.54 -6.53
C ILE A 21 9.50 -12.44 -6.72
N LEU A 22 8.98 -12.75 -7.92
CA LEU A 22 7.56 -12.78 -8.22
C LEU A 22 6.78 -13.71 -7.28
N LYS A 23 7.29 -14.94 -7.07
CA LYS A 23 6.67 -15.91 -6.16
C LYS A 23 6.61 -15.41 -4.72
N LEU A 24 7.70 -14.82 -4.23
CA LEU A 24 7.72 -14.26 -2.88
C LEU A 24 6.74 -13.07 -2.76
N PHE A 25 6.77 -12.16 -3.72
CA PHE A 25 5.98 -10.94 -3.71
C PHE A 25 4.48 -11.18 -3.81
N TYR A 26 4.03 -12.04 -4.74
CA TYR A 26 2.61 -12.24 -5.02
C TYR A 26 1.98 -13.41 -4.26
N TYR A 27 2.76 -14.40 -3.84
CA TYR A 27 2.20 -15.58 -3.19
C TYR A 27 2.60 -15.72 -1.72
N LYS A 28 3.87 -15.52 -1.37
CA LYS A 28 4.32 -15.70 0.01
C LYS A 28 3.93 -14.52 0.90
N PHE A 29 4.12 -13.30 0.43
CA PHE A 29 3.88 -12.08 1.21
C PHE A 29 2.59 -11.36 0.84
N THR A 30 1.60 -12.08 0.35
CA THR A 30 0.32 -11.54 -0.11
C THR A 30 -0.46 -10.77 0.96
N GLU A 31 -0.33 -11.17 2.24
CA GLU A 31 -0.99 -10.49 3.37
C GLU A 31 -0.34 -9.16 3.74
N THR A 32 0.89 -8.93 3.28
CA THR A 32 1.60 -7.67 3.53
C THR A 32 1.15 -6.61 2.53
N PRO A 33 0.96 -5.34 2.97
CA PRO A 33 0.65 -4.24 2.06
C PRO A 33 1.68 -4.11 0.93
N LEU A 34 1.19 -3.84 -0.28
CA LEU A 34 1.97 -3.96 -1.52
C LEU A 34 3.29 -3.19 -1.48
N LEU A 35 3.30 -1.95 -0.99
CA LEU A 35 4.51 -1.12 -0.92
C LEU A 35 5.52 -1.55 0.17
N LYS A 36 5.19 -2.55 0.99
CA LYS A 36 6.06 -3.14 2.00
C LYS A 36 6.56 -4.55 1.65
N ARG A 37 5.99 -5.17 0.61
CA ARG A 37 6.33 -6.56 0.24
C ARG A 37 7.78 -6.72 -0.17
N MET A 38 8.32 -5.74 -0.90
CA MET A 38 9.69 -5.82 -1.38
C MET A 38 10.71 -5.77 -0.24
N ASP A 39 10.41 -5.11 0.88
CA ASP A 39 11.24 -5.18 2.08
C ASP A 39 11.35 -6.61 2.61
N LEU A 40 10.23 -7.35 2.65
CA LEU A 40 10.24 -8.77 3.07
C LEU A 40 10.95 -9.68 2.06
N VAL A 41 10.85 -9.40 0.77
CA VAL A 41 11.58 -10.15 -0.26
C VAL A 41 13.09 -9.94 -0.09
N ARG A 42 13.52 -8.70 0.14
CA ARG A 42 14.92 -8.36 0.45
C ARG A 42 15.40 -9.07 1.71
N ASP A 43 14.62 -8.99 2.79
CA ASP A 43 15.00 -9.61 4.07
C ASP A 43 15.10 -11.13 3.93
N TYR A 44 14.20 -11.76 3.16
CA TYR A 44 14.28 -13.17 2.82
C TYR A 44 15.58 -13.50 2.07
N PHE A 45 15.97 -12.70 1.09
CA PHE A 45 17.22 -12.87 0.35
C PHE A 45 18.45 -12.74 1.27
N ILE A 46 18.45 -11.77 2.17
CA ILE A 46 19.52 -11.55 3.15
C ILE A 46 19.66 -12.75 4.07
N ASP A 47 18.55 -13.20 4.67
CA ASP A 47 18.53 -14.33 5.60
C ASP A 47 19.01 -15.64 4.93
N GLU A 48 18.58 -15.87 3.69
CA GLU A 48 19.01 -17.04 2.91
C GLU A 48 20.51 -16.99 2.63
N TRP A 49 21.02 -15.83 2.20
CA TRP A 49 22.45 -15.65 1.92
C TRP A 49 23.30 -15.81 3.19
N GLU A 50 22.89 -15.16 4.30
CA GLU A 50 23.59 -15.24 5.59
C GLU A 50 23.62 -16.67 6.12
N THR A 51 22.53 -17.41 5.99
CA THR A 51 22.43 -18.83 6.38
C THR A 51 23.36 -19.72 5.56
N LEU A 52 23.36 -19.54 4.23
CA LEU A 52 24.20 -20.34 3.33
C LEU A 52 25.70 -20.08 3.52
N ARG A 53 26.07 -18.86 3.87
CA ARG A 53 27.48 -18.44 3.97
C ARG A 53 28.01 -18.45 5.41
N GLY A 54 27.15 -18.62 6.42
CA GLY A 54 27.53 -18.61 7.84
C GLY A 54 28.15 -17.29 8.31
N ARG A 55 27.81 -16.17 7.66
CA ARG A 55 28.31 -14.83 7.99
C ARG A 55 27.28 -13.77 7.63
N ASN A 56 27.30 -12.64 8.36
CA ASN A 56 26.38 -11.54 8.13
C ASN A 56 26.83 -10.64 6.97
N ILE A 57 25.84 -10.05 6.29
CA ILE A 57 26.04 -8.99 5.31
C ILE A 57 26.33 -7.68 6.07
N SER A 58 27.26 -6.87 5.58
CA SER A 58 27.55 -5.55 6.15
C SER A 58 26.36 -4.60 5.98
N ASP A 59 26.24 -3.61 6.88
CA ASP A 59 25.14 -2.63 6.81
C ASP A 59 25.16 -1.82 5.50
N ASP A 60 26.35 -1.51 4.99
CA ASP A 60 26.51 -0.83 3.70
C ASP A 60 25.98 -1.68 2.54
N ASP A 61 26.29 -2.98 2.53
CA ASP A 61 25.81 -3.91 1.51
C ASP A 61 24.28 -4.14 1.65
N LYS A 62 23.73 -4.17 2.89
CA LYS A 62 22.29 -4.23 3.12
C LYS A 62 21.57 -3.00 2.53
N LEU A 63 22.17 -1.82 2.68
CA LEU A 63 21.63 -0.59 2.09
C LEU A 63 21.65 -0.64 0.55
N LEU A 64 22.72 -1.16 -0.04
CA LEU A 64 22.80 -1.35 -1.50
C LEU A 64 21.75 -2.35 -2.00
N LEU A 65 21.54 -3.44 -1.29
CA LEU A 65 20.48 -4.41 -1.59
C LEU A 65 19.11 -3.75 -1.49
N GLN A 66 18.84 -2.98 -0.43
CA GLN A 66 17.60 -2.24 -0.30
C GLN A 66 17.32 -1.37 -1.51
N GLN A 67 18.31 -0.61 -1.98
CA GLN A 67 18.17 0.22 -3.17
C GLN A 67 17.87 -0.59 -4.44
N LYS A 68 18.48 -1.79 -4.59
CA LYS A 68 18.22 -2.67 -5.73
C LYS A 68 16.76 -3.17 -5.74
N PHE A 69 16.25 -3.62 -4.59
CA PHE A 69 14.88 -4.10 -4.47
C PHE A 69 13.87 -2.95 -4.59
N ASP A 70 14.16 -1.79 -4.02
CA ASP A 70 13.28 -0.62 -4.09
C ASP A 70 13.10 -0.08 -5.50
N LYS A 71 14.10 -0.20 -6.36
CA LYS A 71 14.05 0.20 -7.77
C LYS A 71 13.08 -0.63 -8.61
N MET A 72 12.59 -1.75 -8.10
CA MET A 72 11.58 -2.55 -8.78
C MET A 72 10.18 -1.95 -8.69
N TYR A 73 9.94 -1.01 -7.76
CA TYR A 73 8.74 -0.18 -7.83
C TYR A 73 8.93 0.89 -8.90
N VAL A 74 8.08 0.91 -9.90
CA VAL A 74 8.05 1.97 -10.93
C VAL A 74 7.79 3.33 -10.29
N THR A 75 6.88 3.35 -9.33
CA THR A 75 6.63 4.51 -8.47
C THR A 75 6.05 4.07 -7.13
N LYS A 76 6.37 4.82 -6.07
CA LYS A 76 5.70 4.72 -4.75
C LYS A 76 4.84 5.96 -4.47
N ASP A 77 4.76 6.89 -5.42
CA ASP A 77 3.96 8.10 -5.30
C ASP A 77 2.47 7.77 -5.44
N LEU A 78 1.73 7.85 -4.35
CA LEU A 78 0.31 7.52 -4.29
C LEU A 78 -0.51 8.28 -5.34
N TYR A 79 -0.20 9.55 -5.58
CA TYR A 79 -0.92 10.37 -6.55
C TYR A 79 -0.75 9.82 -7.98
N ARG A 80 0.49 9.43 -8.34
CA ARG A 80 0.77 8.82 -9.65
C ARG A 80 0.10 7.46 -9.79
N ILE A 81 0.14 6.65 -8.75
CA ILE A 81 -0.54 5.34 -8.73
C ILE A 81 -2.05 5.53 -8.92
N TYR A 82 -2.63 6.52 -8.26
CA TYR A 82 -4.05 6.82 -8.39
C TYR A 82 -4.42 7.32 -9.80
N CYS A 83 -3.62 8.24 -10.38
CA CYS A 83 -3.81 8.67 -11.77
C CYS A 83 -3.78 7.50 -12.75
N GLN A 84 -2.82 6.59 -12.58
CA GLN A 84 -2.73 5.39 -13.42
C GLN A 84 -3.94 4.48 -13.25
N LEU A 85 -4.44 4.31 -12.03
CA LEU A 85 -5.67 3.55 -11.78
C LEU A 85 -6.89 4.18 -12.46
N LEU A 86 -7.02 5.51 -12.43
CA LEU A 86 -8.09 6.22 -13.15
C LEU A 86 -8.01 5.96 -14.66
N GLU A 87 -6.82 6.07 -15.25
CA GLU A 87 -6.60 5.78 -16.68
C GLU A 87 -6.97 4.33 -17.03
N GLU A 88 -6.56 3.35 -16.20
CA GLU A 88 -6.92 1.94 -16.39
C GLU A 88 -8.43 1.68 -16.28
N CYS A 89 -9.14 2.52 -15.51
CA CYS A 89 -10.60 2.51 -15.42
C CYS A 89 -11.31 3.30 -16.53
N GLY A 90 -10.58 3.92 -17.45
CA GLY A 90 -11.13 4.76 -18.52
C GLY A 90 -11.63 6.12 -18.03
N LEU A 91 -11.13 6.59 -16.89
CA LEU A 91 -11.41 7.91 -16.33
C LEU A 91 -10.23 8.86 -16.60
N ASP A 92 -10.54 10.16 -16.61
CA ASP A 92 -9.50 11.18 -16.77
C ASP A 92 -8.58 11.21 -15.53
N PRO A 93 -7.25 11.16 -15.70
CA PRO A 93 -6.33 11.27 -14.59
C PRO A 93 -6.38 12.66 -13.96
N LEU A 94 -6.03 12.77 -12.70
CA LEU A 94 -5.85 14.06 -12.04
C LEU A 94 -4.72 14.85 -12.73
N SER A 95 -4.74 16.17 -12.59
CA SER A 95 -3.75 17.04 -13.23
C SER A 95 -2.32 16.61 -12.87
N GLY A 96 -1.45 16.43 -13.89
CA GLY A 96 -0.04 16.03 -13.72
C GLY A 96 0.87 17.10 -13.10
N ALA A 97 0.34 17.92 -12.19
CA ALA A 97 1.06 19.03 -11.57
C ALA A 97 2.22 18.54 -10.67
N GLU A 98 3.23 19.40 -10.52
CA GLU A 98 4.27 19.23 -9.49
C GLU A 98 3.65 19.07 -8.11
N TYR A 99 4.34 18.34 -7.21
CA TYR A 99 3.84 17.94 -5.90
C TYR A 99 3.13 19.08 -5.13
N GLU A 100 3.69 20.27 -5.12
CA GLU A 100 3.15 21.42 -4.41
C GLU A 100 1.89 22.03 -5.05
N ARG A 101 1.61 21.69 -6.30
CA ARG A 101 0.46 22.19 -7.07
C ARG A 101 -0.64 21.16 -7.26
N ARG A 102 -0.44 19.95 -6.71
CA ARG A 102 -1.43 18.87 -6.82
C ARG A 102 -2.70 19.26 -6.09
N LYS A 103 -3.82 19.10 -6.78
CA LYS A 103 -5.16 19.28 -6.21
C LYS A 103 -5.88 17.93 -6.30
N ILE A 104 -6.52 17.56 -5.22
CA ILE A 104 -7.35 16.37 -5.15
C ILE A 104 -8.79 16.85 -5.05
N PRO A 105 -9.63 16.58 -6.06
CA PRO A 105 -11.08 16.80 -5.97
C PRO A 105 -11.66 16.08 -4.75
N TYR A 106 -12.73 16.63 -4.19
CA TYR A 106 -13.33 16.06 -2.97
C TYR A 106 -13.78 14.60 -3.17
N GLU A 107 -14.32 14.29 -4.34
CA GLU A 107 -14.75 12.95 -4.75
C GLU A 107 -13.61 11.93 -4.76
N ASP A 108 -12.37 12.35 -4.99
CA ASP A 108 -11.18 11.50 -5.06
C ASP A 108 -10.47 11.30 -3.72
N VAL A 109 -10.81 12.12 -2.71
CA VAL A 109 -10.14 12.07 -1.39
C VAL A 109 -10.30 10.70 -0.75
N PHE A 110 -11.52 10.18 -0.67
CA PHE A 110 -11.77 8.88 -0.03
C PHE A 110 -11.26 7.69 -0.85
N PRO A 111 -11.43 7.64 -2.18
CA PRO A 111 -10.79 6.64 -3.01
C PRO A 111 -9.26 6.60 -2.86
N MET A 112 -8.59 7.75 -2.89
CA MET A 112 -7.14 7.83 -2.67
C MET A 112 -6.75 7.39 -1.26
N LEU A 113 -7.50 7.77 -0.24
CA LEU A 113 -7.25 7.34 1.13
C LEU A 113 -7.40 5.83 1.28
N TYR A 114 -8.41 5.23 0.66
CA TYR A 114 -8.59 3.78 0.62
C TYR A 114 -7.42 3.09 -0.08
N LEU A 115 -7.01 3.61 -1.25
CA LEU A 115 -5.85 3.11 -2.00
C LEU A 115 -4.58 3.16 -1.15
N LYS A 116 -4.33 4.28 -0.46
CA LYS A 116 -3.21 4.41 0.49
C LYS A 116 -3.21 3.29 1.53
N TYR A 117 -4.37 3.01 2.12
CA TYR A 117 -4.53 1.91 3.07
C TYR A 117 -4.16 0.55 2.51
N ARG A 118 -4.60 0.27 1.29
CA ARG A 118 -4.33 -0.99 0.61
C ARG A 118 -2.86 -1.15 0.26
N LEU A 119 -2.20 -0.06 -0.11
CA LEU A 119 -0.80 -0.07 -0.56
C LEU A 119 0.21 -0.03 0.59
N GLU A 120 -0.03 0.81 1.60
CA GLU A 120 0.90 1.05 2.71
C GLU A 120 0.54 0.30 4.00
N GLY A 121 -0.70 -0.15 4.10
CA GLY A 121 -1.28 -0.71 5.33
C GLY A 121 -1.80 0.38 6.27
N GLY A 122 -2.62 -0.05 7.23
CA GLY A 122 -3.21 0.83 8.23
C GLY A 122 -2.16 1.48 9.13
N ASN A 123 -2.33 2.77 9.35
CA ASN A 123 -1.56 3.45 10.37
C ASN A 123 -2.26 3.23 11.72
N HIS A 124 -1.64 2.46 12.58
CA HIS A 124 -2.18 2.17 13.92
C HIS A 124 -2.04 3.34 14.92
N SER A 125 -2.01 4.58 14.43
CA SER A 125 -1.90 5.78 15.26
C SER A 125 -3.07 5.95 16.25
N HIS A 126 -4.20 5.26 16.01
CA HIS A 126 -5.41 5.37 16.83
C HIS A 126 -5.64 4.17 17.77
N LYS A 127 -4.61 3.40 18.10
CA LYS A 127 -4.71 2.24 19.02
C LYS A 127 -5.23 2.58 20.41
N ASN A 128 -5.12 3.83 20.82
CA ASN A 128 -5.58 4.29 22.13
C ASN A 128 -7.10 4.54 22.19
N ILE A 129 -7.77 4.60 21.05
CA ILE A 129 -9.22 4.77 20.99
C ILE A 129 -9.87 3.42 21.29
N LYS A 130 -10.70 3.39 22.31
CA LYS A 130 -11.37 2.16 22.77
C LYS A 130 -12.78 2.02 22.23
N HIS A 131 -13.40 3.11 21.80
CA HIS A 131 -14.74 3.14 21.29
C HIS A 131 -14.91 4.31 20.31
N LEU A 132 -15.47 4.05 19.14
CA LEU A 132 -15.83 5.03 18.12
C LEU A 132 -17.35 5.15 18.06
N VAL A 133 -17.86 6.36 18.13
CA VAL A 133 -19.28 6.65 17.91
C VAL A 133 -19.39 7.41 16.59
N ILE A 134 -20.22 6.90 15.69
CA ILE A 134 -20.54 7.51 14.40
C ILE A 134 -22.00 7.90 14.46
N ASP A 135 -22.28 9.17 14.30
CA ASP A 135 -23.65 9.71 14.21
C ASP A 135 -23.99 10.05 12.75
N GLU A 136 -25.27 10.21 12.45
CA GLU A 136 -25.77 10.53 11.09
C GLU A 136 -25.25 9.54 10.02
N MET A 137 -25.38 8.25 10.31
CA MET A 137 -24.82 7.18 9.47
C MET A 137 -25.23 7.27 8.00
N GLN A 138 -26.38 7.86 7.70
CA GLN A 138 -26.91 8.00 6.33
C GLN A 138 -26.06 8.94 5.46
N ASP A 139 -25.23 9.80 6.07
CA ASP A 139 -24.37 10.76 5.37
C ASP A 139 -23.03 10.14 4.92
N TYR A 140 -22.75 8.90 5.36
CA TYR A 140 -21.51 8.21 5.05
C TYR A 140 -21.69 7.21 3.91
N SER A 141 -20.77 7.23 2.95
CA SER A 141 -20.68 6.22 1.92
C SER A 141 -20.07 4.89 2.46
N TYR A 142 -20.32 3.79 1.75
CA TYR A 142 -19.70 2.49 2.08
C TYR A 142 -18.17 2.57 2.14
N LEU A 143 -17.55 3.35 1.26
CA LEU A 143 -16.11 3.54 1.24
C LEU A 143 -15.60 4.23 2.52
N GLN A 144 -16.31 5.26 2.99
CA GLN A 144 -15.98 5.96 4.24
C GLN A 144 -16.06 5.01 5.44
N TYR A 145 -17.10 4.17 5.52
CA TYR A 145 -17.18 3.13 6.56
C TYR A 145 -16.04 2.14 6.50
N THR A 146 -15.67 1.69 5.31
CA THR A 146 -14.54 0.76 5.12
C THR A 146 -13.24 1.38 5.61
N ILE A 147 -13.02 2.67 5.34
CA ILE A 147 -11.85 3.41 5.81
C ILE A 147 -11.87 3.52 7.34
N LEU A 148 -13.00 3.91 7.94
CA LEU A 148 -13.13 4.01 9.40
C LEU A 148 -12.90 2.66 10.08
N ALA A 149 -13.45 1.56 9.54
CA ALA A 149 -13.26 0.22 10.07
C ALA A 149 -11.78 -0.22 10.01
N ASN A 150 -11.03 0.22 9.01
CA ASN A 150 -9.60 -0.06 8.90
C ASN A 150 -8.74 0.86 9.80
N LEU A 151 -9.19 2.08 10.05
CA LEU A 151 -8.48 3.05 10.93
C LEU A 151 -8.60 2.70 12.41
N PHE A 152 -9.78 2.23 12.81
CA PHE A 152 -10.13 2.02 14.21
C PHE A 152 -10.42 0.55 14.47
N SER A 153 -9.53 -0.12 15.18
CA SER A 153 -9.70 -1.52 15.63
C SER A 153 -10.45 -1.61 16.96
N CYS A 154 -11.36 -0.68 17.25
CA CYS A 154 -12.11 -0.61 18.49
C CYS A 154 -13.60 -0.95 18.28
N LYS A 155 -14.37 -1.04 19.39
CA LYS A 155 -15.83 -1.16 19.30
C LYS A 155 -16.41 0.08 18.65
N MET A 156 -17.43 -0.10 17.79
CA MET A 156 -18.12 0.99 17.13
C MET A 156 -19.60 0.99 17.51
N THR A 157 -20.15 2.17 17.76
CA THR A 157 -21.58 2.43 17.84
C THR A 157 -21.94 3.34 16.67
N ILE A 158 -22.87 2.88 15.84
CA ILE A 158 -23.30 3.60 14.64
C ILE A 158 -24.76 4.00 14.86
N LEU A 159 -25.00 5.31 14.82
CA LEU A 159 -26.31 5.92 15.00
C LEU A 159 -26.75 6.59 13.69
N GLY A 160 -28.02 6.56 13.39
CA GLY A 160 -28.56 7.24 12.22
C GLY A 160 -30.02 6.92 11.95
N ASP A 161 -30.62 7.73 11.10
CA ASP A 161 -32.05 7.59 10.72
C ASP A 161 -32.15 6.83 9.39
N ARG A 162 -32.79 5.67 9.42
CA ARG A 162 -33.08 4.86 8.24
C ARG A 162 -34.00 5.55 7.22
N ALA A 163 -34.86 6.47 7.70
CA ALA A 163 -35.80 7.19 6.84
C ALA A 163 -35.14 8.32 6.02
N GLN A 164 -33.95 8.72 6.36
CA GLN A 164 -33.22 9.81 5.70
C GLN A 164 -32.13 9.30 4.73
N THR A 165 -32.06 8.00 4.48
CA THR A 165 -31.10 7.45 3.51
C THR A 165 -31.40 8.06 2.14
N MET A 166 -30.49 8.88 1.61
CA MET A 166 -30.62 9.36 0.24
C MET A 166 -30.44 8.17 -0.69
N ASP A 167 -31.50 7.80 -1.40
CA ASP A 167 -31.44 6.88 -2.53
C ASP A 167 -30.51 7.52 -3.59
N VAL A 168 -29.27 7.11 -3.60
CA VAL A 168 -28.36 7.38 -4.72
C VAL A 168 -28.82 6.48 -5.85
N ARG A 169 -29.64 7.05 -6.76
CA ARG A 169 -29.96 6.44 -8.04
C ARG A 169 -28.80 6.52 -8.98
#